data_fc1af3267d19df90981297f80caaa6f2
#
_entry.id   fc1af3267d19df90981297f80caaa6f2
#
_cell.length_a   1.000
_cell.length_b   1.000
_cell.length_c   1.000
_cell.angle_alpha   90.00
_cell.angle_beta   90.00
_cell.angle_gamma   90.00
#
_symmetry.space_group_name_H-M   'P 1'
#
loop_
_entity.id
_entity.type
_entity.pdbx_description
1 polymer ?
#
loop_
_entity_poly.entity_id
_entity_poly.type
_entity_poly.pdbx_seq_one_letter_code
_entity_poly.pdbx_strand_id
1 'polypeptide(L)'
;MSIDIPARIKELRKAQGLSTNKLSDLAGLSQSYVSKLEKGECHPTVESLELICCALGITLKDFVTYSEASLLQLRAIKIISQMNDEQLNAFCTLMERTE
;
A
#
# COMPACT_ATOMS: atom_id res chain seq x y z
N MET A 1 -5.20 -7.88 -20.42
CA MET A 1 -4.15 -7.05 -19.81
C MET A 1 -3.63 -7.75 -18.58
N SER A 2 -2.35 -8.03 -18.55
CA SER A 2 -1.75 -8.73 -17.41
C SER A 2 -1.20 -7.72 -16.40
N ILE A 3 -1.32 -8.08 -15.13
CA ILE A 3 -0.80 -7.26 -14.03
C ILE A 3 0.55 -7.84 -13.61
N ASP A 4 1.53 -6.97 -13.46
CA ASP A 4 2.81 -7.34 -12.88
C ASP A 4 2.65 -7.40 -11.36
N ILE A 5 2.32 -8.58 -10.84
CA ILE A 5 2.05 -8.76 -9.41
C ILE A 5 3.25 -8.38 -8.54
N PRO A 6 4.48 -8.82 -8.84
CA PRO A 6 5.64 -8.40 -8.06
C PRO A 6 5.80 -6.88 -7.98
N ALA A 7 5.70 -6.20 -9.11
CA ALA A 7 5.82 -4.74 -9.16
C ALA A 7 4.69 -4.07 -8.40
N ARG A 8 3.48 -4.60 -8.51
CA ARG A 8 2.31 -4.03 -7.83
C ARG A 8 2.44 -4.12 -6.31
N ILE A 9 2.89 -5.26 -5.78
CA ILE A 9 3.11 -5.41 -4.34
C ILE A 9 4.11 -4.35 -3.86
N LYS A 10 5.21 -4.20 -4.57
CA LYS A 10 6.26 -3.26 -4.23
C LYS A 10 5.74 -1.81 -4.27
N GLU A 11 4.99 -1.46 -5.32
CA GLU A 11 4.41 -0.13 -5.47
C GLU A 11 3.47 0.21 -4.31
N LEU A 12 2.56 -0.70 -3.99
CA LEU A 12 1.58 -0.48 -2.91
C LEU A 12 2.27 -0.41 -1.55
N ARG A 13 3.27 -1.25 -1.32
CA ARG A 13 4.06 -1.23 -0.09
C ARG A 13 4.75 0.13 0.08
N LYS A 14 5.44 0.58 -0.96
CA LYS A 14 6.15 1.86 -0.92
C LYS A 14 5.21 3.04 -0.78
N ALA A 15 4.05 2.97 -1.43
CA ALA A 15 3.04 4.02 -1.34
C ALA A 15 2.58 4.23 0.10
N GLN A 16 2.61 3.18 0.91
CA GLN A 16 2.23 3.28 2.32
C GLN A 16 3.43 3.48 3.26
N GLY A 17 4.63 3.63 2.70
CA GLY A 17 5.83 3.85 3.50
C GLY A 17 6.25 2.64 4.31
N LEU A 18 5.90 1.43 3.86
CA LEU A 18 6.24 0.20 4.57
C LEU A 18 7.54 -0.39 4.04
N SER A 19 8.35 -0.93 4.94
CA SER A 19 9.47 -1.78 4.55
C SER A 19 8.95 -3.18 4.21
N THR A 20 9.77 -3.96 3.53
CA THR A 20 9.47 -5.37 3.26
C THR A 20 9.22 -6.14 4.55
N ASN A 21 10.04 -5.86 5.57
CA ASN A 21 9.93 -6.50 6.87
C ASN A 21 8.60 -6.15 7.54
N LYS A 22 8.22 -4.87 7.51
CA LYS A 22 6.97 -4.43 8.12
C LYS A 22 5.77 -5.04 7.41
N LEU A 23 5.78 -5.09 6.09
CA LEU A 23 4.70 -5.72 5.34
C LEU A 23 4.59 -7.20 5.70
N SER A 24 5.72 -7.92 5.78
CA SER A 24 5.69 -9.34 6.13
C SER A 24 5.12 -9.55 7.53
N ASP A 25 5.47 -8.71 8.49
CA ASP A 25 4.94 -8.79 9.84
C ASP A 25 3.42 -8.59 9.85
N LEU A 26 2.94 -7.58 9.14
CA LEU A 26 1.51 -7.28 9.08
C LEU A 26 0.72 -8.37 8.37
N ALA A 27 1.32 -8.99 7.37
CA ALA A 27 0.66 -10.05 6.59
C ALA A 27 0.77 -11.42 7.25
N GLY A 28 1.62 -11.57 8.27
CA GLY A 28 1.87 -12.87 8.88
C GLY A 28 2.68 -13.80 7.99
N LEU A 29 3.53 -13.24 7.13
CA LEU A 29 4.37 -13.99 6.21
C LEU A 29 5.85 -13.76 6.55
N SER A 30 6.74 -14.63 6.07
CA SER A 30 8.17 -14.41 6.29
C SER A 30 8.68 -13.29 5.39
N GLN A 31 9.69 -12.57 5.85
CA GLN A 31 10.32 -11.53 5.07
C GLN A 31 10.95 -12.10 3.79
N SER A 32 11.56 -13.27 3.90
CA SER A 32 12.16 -13.95 2.76
C SER A 32 11.12 -14.21 1.67
N TYR A 33 9.93 -14.66 2.05
CA TYR A 33 8.86 -14.95 1.10
C TYR A 33 8.39 -13.67 0.41
N VAL A 34 8.12 -12.61 1.18
CA VAL A 34 7.67 -11.33 0.62
C VAL A 34 8.74 -10.76 -0.31
N SER A 35 10.01 -10.84 0.09
CA SER A 35 11.12 -10.39 -0.76
C SER A 35 11.16 -11.13 -2.09
N LYS A 36 10.98 -12.45 -2.05
CA LYS A 36 10.96 -13.28 -3.27
C LYS A 36 9.78 -12.93 -4.17
N LEU A 37 8.62 -12.66 -3.56
CA LEU A 37 7.43 -12.24 -4.32
C LEU A 37 7.71 -10.93 -5.06
N GLU A 38 8.31 -9.95 -4.40
CA GLU A 38 8.61 -8.65 -5.02
C GLU A 38 9.66 -8.74 -6.12
N LYS A 39 10.54 -9.74 -6.04
CA LYS A 39 11.57 -9.97 -7.07
C LYS A 39 11.08 -10.83 -8.22
N GLY A 40 9.87 -11.37 -8.11
CA GLY A 40 9.33 -12.27 -9.13
C GLY A 40 9.95 -13.67 -9.11
N GLU A 41 10.62 -14.04 -8.02
CA GLU A 41 11.25 -15.36 -7.89
C GLU A 41 10.26 -16.47 -7.55
N CYS A 42 9.07 -16.10 -7.07
CA CYS A 42 8.01 -17.07 -6.83
C CYS A 42 6.65 -16.40 -7.08
N HIS A 43 5.62 -17.22 -7.28
CA HIS A 43 4.27 -16.73 -7.48
C HIS A 43 3.49 -16.81 -6.18
N PRO A 44 2.69 -15.78 -5.84
CA PRO A 44 1.86 -15.83 -4.64
C PRO A 44 0.70 -16.82 -4.85
N THR A 45 0.30 -17.47 -3.76
CA THR A 45 -0.98 -18.16 -3.72
C THR A 45 -2.08 -17.12 -3.52
N VAL A 46 -3.33 -17.50 -3.81
CA VAL A 46 -4.47 -16.60 -3.55
C VAL A 46 -4.50 -16.22 -2.07
N GLU A 47 -4.24 -17.19 -1.19
CA GLU A 47 -4.22 -16.93 0.25
C GLU A 47 -3.16 -15.92 0.65
N SER A 48 -1.93 -16.08 0.17
CA SER A 48 -0.87 -15.13 0.52
C SER A 48 -1.12 -13.75 -0.07
N LEU A 49 -1.70 -13.68 -1.26
CA LEU A 49 -2.05 -12.41 -1.87
C LEU A 49 -3.15 -11.70 -1.07
N GLU A 50 -4.14 -12.44 -0.58
CA GLU A 50 -5.19 -11.90 0.29
C GLU A 50 -4.60 -11.37 1.60
N LEU A 51 -3.64 -12.08 2.19
CA LEU A 51 -2.97 -11.63 3.40
C LEU A 51 -2.21 -10.33 3.16
N ILE A 52 -1.55 -10.21 2.03
CA ILE A 52 -0.83 -8.99 1.65
C ILE A 52 -1.81 -7.84 1.45
N CYS A 53 -2.92 -8.08 0.74
CA CYS A 53 -3.95 -7.06 0.55
C CYS A 53 -4.54 -6.61 1.89
N CYS A 54 -4.80 -7.54 2.78
CA CYS A 54 -5.30 -7.22 4.12
C CYS A 54 -4.31 -6.35 4.88
N ALA A 55 -3.02 -6.70 4.81
CA ALA A 55 -1.96 -5.92 5.45
C ALA A 55 -1.86 -4.50 4.87
N LEU A 56 -2.13 -4.35 3.58
CA LEU A 56 -2.14 -3.06 2.90
C LEU A 56 -3.45 -2.29 3.09
N GLY A 57 -4.46 -2.92 3.68
CA GLY A 57 -5.76 -2.28 3.90
C GLY A 57 -6.60 -2.13 2.65
N ILE A 58 -6.42 -3.01 1.68
CA ILE A 58 -7.14 -2.98 0.40
C ILE A 58 -7.78 -4.33 0.12
N THR A 59 -8.73 -4.33 -0.80
CA THR A 59 -9.33 -5.58 -1.29
C THR A 59 -8.48 -6.14 -2.44
N LEU A 60 -8.69 -7.41 -2.77
CA LEU A 60 -8.03 -8.00 -3.93
C LEU A 60 -8.44 -7.28 -5.21
N LYS A 61 -9.71 -6.87 -5.30
CA LYS A 61 -10.19 -6.08 -6.43
C LYS A 61 -9.41 -4.77 -6.56
N ASP A 62 -9.21 -4.06 -5.46
CA ASP A 62 -8.44 -2.82 -5.45
C ASP A 62 -7.01 -3.07 -5.89
N PHE A 63 -6.42 -4.17 -5.45
CA PHE A 63 -5.06 -4.54 -5.82
C PHE A 63 -4.87 -4.59 -7.32
N VAL A 64 -5.82 -5.16 -8.04
CA VAL A 64 -5.71 -5.34 -9.48
C VAL A 64 -6.16 -4.12 -10.28
N THR A 65 -6.82 -3.14 -9.66
CA THR A 65 -7.38 -1.98 -10.36
C THR A 65 -6.70 -0.65 -10.03
N TYR A 66 -5.80 -0.62 -9.05
CA TYR A 66 -5.14 0.64 -8.68
C TYR A 66 -4.33 1.20 -9.83
N SER A 67 -4.57 2.48 -10.13
CA SER A 67 -3.77 3.28 -11.04
C SER A 67 -2.74 4.07 -10.22
N GLU A 68 -1.84 4.76 -10.92
CA GLU A 68 -0.87 5.64 -10.28
C GLU A 68 -1.56 6.74 -9.46
N ALA A 69 -2.66 7.29 -9.98
CA ALA A 69 -3.43 8.31 -9.24
C ALA A 69 -4.01 7.74 -7.95
N SER A 70 -4.47 6.48 -7.97
CA SER A 70 -4.98 5.83 -6.77
C SER A 70 -3.89 5.61 -5.72
N LEU A 71 -2.65 5.36 -6.15
CA LEU A 71 -1.52 5.23 -5.24
C LEU A 71 -1.22 6.55 -4.53
N LEU A 72 -1.32 7.67 -5.23
CA LEU A 72 -1.16 8.99 -4.63
C LEU A 72 -2.24 9.27 -3.60
N GLN A 73 -3.49 8.90 -3.89
CA GLN A 73 -4.59 9.03 -2.94
C GLN A 73 -4.34 8.18 -1.69
N LEU A 74 -3.86 6.96 -1.86
CA LEU A 74 -3.56 6.08 -0.75
C LEU A 74 -2.48 6.67 0.16
N ARG A 75 -1.43 7.25 -0.42
CA ARG A 75 -0.38 7.94 0.34
C ARG A 75 -0.94 9.13 1.11
N ALA A 76 -1.79 9.93 0.46
CA ALA A 76 -2.40 11.09 1.10
C ALA A 76 -3.27 10.68 2.28
N ILE A 77 -4.08 9.65 2.12
CA ILE A 77 -4.94 9.13 3.18
C ILE A 77 -4.10 8.70 4.38
N LYS A 78 -3.00 7.99 4.13
CA LYS A 78 -2.12 7.53 5.19
C LYS A 78 -1.50 8.69 5.96
N ILE A 79 -1.01 9.69 5.25
CA ILE A 79 -0.42 10.87 5.87
C ILE A 79 -1.46 11.59 6.74
N ILE A 80 -2.66 11.79 6.19
CA ILE A 80 -3.76 12.48 6.89
C ILE A 80 -4.15 11.71 8.14
N SER A 81 -4.22 10.38 8.07
CA SER A 81 -4.62 9.54 9.20
C SER A 81 -3.64 9.59 10.37
N GLN A 82 -2.40 10.02 10.11
CA GLN A 82 -1.37 10.14 11.14
C GLN A 82 -1.27 11.54 11.73
N MET A 83 -2.04 12.47 11.22
CA MET A 83 -2.03 13.85 11.69
C MET A 83 -2.86 14.01 12.97
N ASN A 84 -2.39 14.87 13.88
CA ASN A 84 -3.19 15.27 15.04
C ASN A 84 -4.19 16.36 14.63
N ASP A 85 -5.07 16.74 15.56
CA ASP A 85 -6.13 17.72 15.29
C ASP A 85 -5.58 19.07 14.84
N GLU A 86 -4.48 19.52 15.46
CA GLU A 86 -3.86 20.79 15.09
C GLU A 86 -3.33 20.75 13.66
N GLN A 87 -2.65 19.67 13.30
CA GLN A 87 -2.12 19.49 11.95
C GLN A 87 -3.23 19.39 10.92
N LEU A 88 -4.29 18.63 11.22
CA LEU A 88 -5.45 18.49 10.34
C LEU A 88 -6.13 19.84 10.12
N ASN A 89 -6.28 20.62 11.18
CA ASN A 89 -6.90 21.95 11.09
C ASN A 89 -6.07 22.87 10.20
N ALA A 90 -4.76 22.89 10.39
CA ALA A 90 -3.86 23.67 9.55
C ALA A 90 -3.90 23.24 8.08
N PHE A 91 -3.94 21.92 7.84
CA PHE A 91 -4.04 21.37 6.50
C PHE A 91 -5.35 21.80 5.82
N CYS A 92 -6.47 21.68 6.51
CA CYS A 92 -7.77 22.06 5.98
C CYS A 92 -7.81 23.57 5.66
N THR A 93 -7.28 24.39 6.54
CA THR A 93 -7.22 25.85 6.33
C THR A 93 -6.40 26.17 5.09
N LEU A 94 -5.24 25.51 4.92
CA LEU A 94 -4.39 25.71 3.76
C LEU A 94 -5.09 25.32 2.46
N MET A 95 -5.77 24.17 2.46
CA MET A 95 -6.47 23.68 1.28
C MET A 95 -7.66 24.57 0.91
N GLU A 96 -8.35 25.12 1.88
CA GLU A 96 -9.48 26.01 1.65
C GLU A 96 -9.06 27.34 1.02
N ARG A 97 -7.79 27.71 1.16
CA ARG A 97 -7.25 28.95 0.59
C ARG A 97 -6.77 28.82 -0.84
N THR A 98 -6.62 27.59 -1.32
CA THR A 98 -6.11 27.34 -2.67
C THR A 98 -7.25 27.24 -3.67
N GLU A 99 -7.79 28.35 -4.07
CA GLU A 99 -8.76 28.37 -5.16
C GLU A 99 -8.21 29.07 -6.37
#